data_795e726e621d9334e747ebc3b210c4b5
#
_entry.id   795e726e621d9334e747ebc3b210c4b5
#
_cell.length_a   1.000
_cell.length_b   1.000
_cell.length_c   1.000
_cell.angle_alpha   90.00
_cell.angle_beta   90.00
_cell.angle_gamma   90.00
#
_symmetry.space_group_name_H-M   'P 1'
#
loop_
_entity.id
_entity.type
_entity.pdbx_description
1 polymer ?
#
loop_
_entity_poly.entity_id
_entity_poly.type
_entity_poly.pdbx_seq_one_letter_code
_entity_poly.pdbx_strand_id
1 'polypeptide(L)'
;MKTPQGITYEGKKCTVTKICGVSILRAGETMEAALTEVCKDIRVGKILIQTSPDTGEPGLYYLRLPKDIKDYRVILMDATVATGAAAMMAIRVLLDHEVPEENIFLVSLLMAESGVHTIAYAFPKVQIITTAVDPEVNDKFHVLPGILSFYKYLHLSLIMIKHYTFI
;
A
#
# COMPACT_ATOMS: atom_id res chain seq x y z
N MET A 1 3.57 27.55 -13.98
CA MET A 1 2.62 27.27 -15.05
C MET A 1 1.72 28.50 -15.21
N LYS A 2 1.46 28.97 -16.42
CA LYS A 2 0.52 30.07 -16.64
C LYS A 2 -0.89 29.51 -16.84
N THR A 3 -1.86 30.07 -16.15
CA THR A 3 -3.28 29.73 -16.35
C THR A 3 -3.79 30.38 -17.67
N PRO A 4 -4.94 29.92 -18.21
CA PRO A 4 -5.55 30.56 -19.39
C PRO A 4 -5.82 32.06 -19.21
N GLN A 5 -6.01 32.51 -17.94
CA GLN A 5 -6.21 33.93 -17.57
C GLN A 5 -4.89 34.71 -17.45
N GLY A 6 -3.73 34.10 -17.76
CA GLY A 6 -2.42 34.74 -17.72
C GLY A 6 -1.77 34.85 -16.34
N ILE A 7 -2.41 34.29 -15.29
CA ILE A 7 -1.89 34.31 -13.92
C ILE A 7 -0.89 33.15 -13.74
N THR A 8 0.23 33.42 -13.07
CA THR A 8 1.21 32.37 -12.76
C THR A 8 0.71 31.57 -11.55
N TYR A 9 0.54 30.24 -11.76
CA TYR A 9 0.25 29.30 -10.71
C TYR A 9 1.51 28.51 -10.33
N GLU A 10 1.88 28.57 -9.08
CA GLU A 10 2.96 27.77 -8.49
C GLU A 10 2.37 26.48 -7.90
N GLY A 11 2.64 25.36 -8.52
CA GLY A 11 2.18 24.04 -8.10
C GLY A 11 3.31 23.03 -8.07
N LYS A 12 3.05 21.86 -7.50
CA LYS A 12 3.97 20.72 -7.51
C LYS A 12 3.71 19.88 -8.76
N LYS A 13 4.78 19.57 -9.50
CA LYS A 13 4.73 18.62 -10.62
C LYS A 13 5.35 17.31 -10.18
N CYS A 14 4.66 16.20 -10.42
CA CYS A 14 5.26 14.87 -10.25
C CYS A 14 6.37 14.71 -11.29
N THR A 15 7.61 14.59 -10.83
CA THR A 15 8.79 14.38 -11.69
C THR A 15 9.12 12.91 -11.88
N VAL A 16 8.37 12.02 -11.22
CA VAL A 16 8.58 10.58 -11.29
C VAL A 16 8.07 10.06 -12.63
N THR A 17 8.96 9.45 -13.39
CA THR A 17 8.66 8.96 -14.74
C THR A 17 8.29 7.49 -14.78
N LYS A 18 8.69 6.70 -13.78
CA LYS A 18 8.45 5.26 -13.72
C LYS A 18 7.79 4.89 -12.40
N ILE A 19 6.53 4.51 -12.44
CA ILE A 19 5.76 4.00 -11.29
C ILE A 19 5.26 2.59 -11.63
N CYS A 20 5.34 1.68 -10.66
CA CYS A 20 4.83 0.32 -10.76
C CYS A 20 3.94 0.03 -9.55
N GLY A 21 2.73 -0.47 -9.78
CA GLY A 21 1.90 -1.05 -8.72
C GLY A 21 2.31 -2.51 -8.49
N VAL A 22 2.41 -2.95 -7.26
CA VAL A 22 2.64 -4.36 -6.91
C VAL A 22 1.62 -4.77 -5.88
N SER A 23 0.81 -5.78 -6.22
CA SER A 23 -0.26 -6.26 -5.33
C SER A 23 0.20 -7.48 -4.56
N ILE A 24 0.01 -7.46 -3.23
CA ILE A 24 0.07 -8.67 -2.42
C ILE A 24 -1.27 -9.39 -2.58
N LEU A 25 -1.21 -10.53 -3.24
CA LEU A 25 -2.41 -11.30 -3.57
C LEU A 25 -3.00 -11.98 -2.32
N ARG A 26 -4.33 -12.03 -2.19
CA ARG A 26 -5.33 -11.55 -3.14
C ARG A 26 -5.85 -10.15 -2.77
N ALA A 27 -5.71 -9.73 -1.51
CA ALA A 27 -6.36 -8.52 -0.99
C ALA A 27 -5.87 -7.24 -1.70
N GLY A 28 -4.59 -7.10 -1.99
CA GLY A 28 -4.02 -5.94 -2.68
C GLY A 28 -4.55 -5.73 -4.10
N GLU A 29 -5.01 -6.81 -4.78
CA GLU A 29 -5.57 -6.73 -6.13
C GLU A 29 -6.84 -5.86 -6.21
N THR A 30 -7.59 -5.75 -5.11
CA THR A 30 -8.79 -4.92 -5.04
C THR A 30 -8.49 -3.43 -5.25
N MET A 31 -7.25 -3.01 -5.02
CA MET A 31 -6.80 -1.62 -5.17
C MET A 31 -6.27 -1.31 -6.59
N GLU A 32 -6.02 -2.33 -7.42
CA GLU A 32 -5.44 -2.15 -8.76
C GLU A 32 -6.32 -1.27 -9.67
N ALA A 33 -7.63 -1.47 -9.63
CA ALA A 33 -8.57 -0.72 -10.46
C ALA A 33 -8.50 0.79 -10.18
N ALA A 34 -8.49 1.17 -8.90
CA ALA A 34 -8.38 2.57 -8.50
C ALA A 34 -7.02 3.17 -8.88
N LEU A 35 -5.93 2.39 -8.72
CA LEU A 35 -4.59 2.84 -9.09
C LEU A 35 -4.47 3.06 -10.61
N THR A 36 -4.99 2.15 -11.44
CA THR A 36 -4.95 2.24 -12.89
C THR A 36 -5.87 3.33 -13.44
N GLU A 37 -6.93 3.68 -12.74
CA GLU A 37 -7.78 4.81 -13.10
C GLU A 37 -7.03 6.15 -12.98
N VAL A 38 -6.20 6.30 -11.95
CA VAL A 38 -5.38 7.50 -11.71
C VAL A 38 -4.11 7.51 -12.56
N CYS A 39 -3.47 6.35 -12.70
CA CYS A 39 -2.20 6.18 -13.42
C CYS A 39 -2.40 5.22 -14.60
N LYS A 40 -2.89 5.72 -15.74
CA LYS A 40 -3.36 4.91 -16.88
C LYS A 40 -2.28 3.98 -17.50
N ASP A 41 -1.03 4.40 -17.50
CA ASP A 41 0.08 3.65 -18.14
C ASP A 41 0.93 2.88 -17.11
N ILE A 42 0.38 2.63 -15.91
CA ILE A 42 1.12 1.97 -14.84
C ILE A 42 1.30 0.49 -15.14
N ARG A 43 2.51 -0.03 -14.90
CA ARG A 43 2.75 -1.47 -14.88
C ARG A 43 2.31 -2.05 -13.55
N VAL A 44 1.81 -3.28 -13.58
CA VAL A 44 1.36 -3.99 -12.38
C VAL A 44 2.14 -5.29 -12.22
N GLY A 45 2.76 -5.44 -11.06
CA GLY A 45 3.36 -6.68 -10.56
C GLY A 45 2.44 -7.37 -9.57
N LYS A 46 2.70 -8.67 -9.31
CA LYS A 46 1.92 -9.47 -8.36
C LYS A 46 2.83 -10.35 -7.52
N ILE A 47 2.57 -10.40 -6.23
CA ILE A 47 3.27 -11.25 -5.25
C ILE A 47 2.23 -12.04 -4.47
N LEU A 48 2.33 -13.36 -4.45
CA LEU A 48 1.49 -14.20 -3.58
C LEU A 48 2.32 -14.65 -2.38
N ILE A 49 1.92 -14.20 -1.22
CA ILE A 49 2.45 -14.61 0.07
C ILE A 49 1.34 -15.28 0.86
N GLN A 50 1.62 -16.44 1.40
CA GLN A 50 0.71 -17.16 2.28
C GLN A 50 1.44 -17.53 3.55
N THR A 51 0.75 -17.41 4.68
CA THR A 51 1.27 -17.88 5.97
C THR A 51 1.06 -19.38 6.07
N SER A 52 2.11 -20.11 6.37
CA SER A 52 2.03 -21.55 6.62
C SER A 52 1.15 -21.81 7.84
N PRO A 53 0.12 -22.65 7.74
CA PRO A 53 -0.72 -22.98 8.90
C PRO A 53 0.04 -23.73 10.00
N ASP A 54 1.12 -24.44 9.63
CA ASP A 54 1.89 -25.28 10.56
C ASP A 54 2.95 -24.47 11.32
N THR A 55 3.63 -23.53 10.66
CA THR A 55 4.75 -22.77 11.24
C THR A 55 4.39 -21.33 11.58
N GLY A 56 3.28 -20.80 11.03
CA GLY A 56 2.92 -19.39 11.17
C GLY A 56 3.82 -18.43 10.37
N GLU A 57 4.76 -18.96 9.60
CA GLU A 57 5.70 -18.16 8.81
C GLU A 57 5.14 -17.81 7.43
N PRO A 58 5.37 -16.59 6.92
CA PRO A 58 5.00 -16.22 5.58
C PRO A 58 5.91 -16.90 4.55
N GLY A 59 5.33 -17.44 3.47
CA GLY A 59 6.03 -18.05 2.36
C GLY A 59 5.68 -17.38 1.04
N LEU A 60 6.67 -17.25 0.13
CA LEU A 60 6.47 -16.74 -1.23
C LEU A 60 6.05 -17.89 -2.14
N TYR A 61 4.88 -17.79 -2.76
CA TYR A 61 4.33 -18.82 -3.65
C TYR A 61 4.27 -18.41 -5.11
N TYR A 62 4.14 -17.12 -5.38
CA TYR A 62 4.12 -16.61 -6.74
C TYR A 62 4.72 -15.22 -6.81
N LEU A 63 5.46 -14.97 -7.89
CA LEU A 63 6.12 -13.71 -8.15
C LEU A 63 6.03 -13.36 -9.64
N ARG A 64 5.51 -12.17 -9.93
CA ARG A 64 5.53 -11.58 -11.26
C ARG A 64 5.84 -10.09 -11.14
N LEU A 65 7.07 -9.71 -11.44
CA LEU A 65 7.53 -8.33 -11.45
C LEU A 65 8.06 -7.94 -12.83
N PRO A 66 8.01 -6.67 -13.22
CA PRO A 66 8.75 -6.16 -14.36
C PRO A 66 10.26 -6.45 -14.20
N LYS A 67 10.94 -6.81 -15.30
CA LYS A 67 12.39 -7.13 -15.25
C LYS A 67 13.26 -5.94 -14.80
N ASP A 68 12.80 -4.73 -15.06
CA ASP A 68 13.45 -3.46 -14.74
C ASP A 68 12.85 -2.80 -13.49
N ILE A 69 12.27 -3.58 -12.55
CA ILE A 69 11.55 -3.09 -11.36
C ILE A 69 12.40 -2.14 -10.51
N LYS A 70 13.70 -2.35 -10.45
CA LYS A 70 14.67 -1.51 -9.71
C LYS A 70 14.66 -0.03 -10.10
N ASP A 71 14.24 0.28 -11.34
CA ASP A 71 14.17 1.65 -11.86
C ASP A 71 12.86 2.36 -11.50
N TYR A 72 11.93 1.67 -10.83
CA TYR A 72 10.59 2.17 -10.53
C TYR A 72 10.47 2.66 -9.09
N ARG A 73 9.55 3.59 -8.90
CA ARG A 73 8.89 3.77 -7.61
C ARG A 73 7.76 2.78 -7.51
N VAL A 74 7.78 1.97 -6.46
CA VAL A 74 6.87 0.85 -6.29
C VAL A 74 5.78 1.22 -5.29
N ILE A 75 4.53 1.14 -5.74
CA ILE A 75 3.35 1.21 -4.87
C ILE A 75 2.98 -0.23 -4.53
N LEU A 76 3.42 -0.67 -3.34
CA LEU A 76 3.10 -2.00 -2.81
C LEU A 76 1.73 -1.94 -2.13
N MET A 77 0.78 -2.75 -2.60
CA MET A 77 -0.61 -2.70 -2.17
C MET A 77 -1.00 -3.93 -1.40
N ASP A 78 -1.57 -3.71 -0.21
CA ASP A 78 -2.25 -4.74 0.58
C ASP A 78 -3.49 -4.11 1.24
N ALA A 79 -4.67 -4.69 1.09
CA ALA A 79 -5.89 -4.08 1.61
C ALA A 79 -5.88 -4.00 3.14
N THR A 80 -5.33 -5.01 3.83
CA THR A 80 -5.28 -5.06 5.30
C THR A 80 -3.95 -5.59 5.77
N VAL A 81 -3.33 -4.88 6.70
CA VAL A 81 -2.05 -5.28 7.32
C VAL A 81 -2.26 -5.47 8.82
N ALA A 82 -2.25 -6.72 9.29
CA ALA A 82 -2.37 -7.05 10.70
C ALA A 82 -1.00 -7.01 11.40
N THR A 83 -0.25 -8.10 11.40
CA THR A 83 1.08 -8.18 12.03
C THR A 83 2.20 -7.55 11.20
N GLY A 84 1.96 -7.34 9.91
CA GLY A 84 2.97 -6.87 8.96
C GLY A 84 3.83 -7.97 8.34
N ALA A 85 3.72 -9.23 8.74
CA ALA A 85 4.61 -10.31 8.27
C ALA A 85 4.60 -10.48 6.76
N ALA A 86 3.42 -10.52 6.12
CA ALA A 86 3.30 -10.62 4.66
C ALA A 86 3.86 -9.38 3.95
N ALA A 87 3.56 -8.19 4.45
CA ALA A 87 4.10 -6.95 3.90
C ALA A 87 5.62 -6.87 4.01
N MET A 88 6.20 -7.26 5.16
CA MET A 88 7.66 -7.32 5.34
C MET A 88 8.31 -8.29 4.36
N MET A 89 7.70 -9.46 4.13
CA MET A 89 8.22 -10.42 3.15
C MET A 89 8.15 -9.84 1.73
N ALA A 90 7.05 -9.17 1.36
CA ALA A 90 6.92 -8.52 0.06
C ALA A 90 7.96 -7.40 -0.14
N ILE A 91 8.22 -6.58 0.90
CA ILE A 91 9.27 -5.56 0.88
C ILE A 91 10.64 -6.24 0.68
N ARG A 92 10.93 -7.32 1.41
CA ARG A 92 12.17 -8.06 1.24
C ARG A 92 12.35 -8.57 -0.19
N VAL A 93 11.31 -9.14 -0.79
CA VAL A 93 11.32 -9.58 -2.20
C VAL A 93 11.65 -8.42 -3.15
N LEU A 94 11.10 -7.22 -2.91
CA LEU A 94 11.42 -6.06 -3.74
C LEU A 94 12.87 -5.60 -3.57
N LEU A 95 13.40 -5.61 -2.34
CA LEU A 95 14.81 -5.30 -2.06
C LEU A 95 15.74 -6.32 -2.73
N ASP A 96 15.41 -7.61 -2.73
CA ASP A 96 16.15 -8.67 -3.41
C ASP A 96 16.17 -8.48 -4.95
N HIS A 97 15.18 -7.73 -5.48
CA HIS A 97 15.13 -7.29 -6.89
C HIS A 97 15.74 -5.90 -7.10
N GLU A 98 16.60 -5.46 -6.18
CA GLU A 98 17.37 -4.22 -6.26
C GLU A 98 16.50 -2.94 -6.27
N VAL A 99 15.24 -3.00 -5.82
CA VAL A 99 14.42 -1.79 -5.60
C VAL A 99 14.96 -1.05 -4.38
N PRO A 100 15.34 0.24 -4.50
CA PRO A 100 15.77 1.01 -3.32
C PRO A 100 14.64 1.13 -2.30
N GLU A 101 14.95 0.98 -1.02
CA GLU A 101 13.96 1.02 0.07
C GLU A 101 13.12 2.31 0.06
N GLU A 102 13.76 3.46 -0.19
CA GLU A 102 13.13 4.78 -0.32
C GLU A 102 12.18 4.92 -1.51
N ASN A 103 12.23 3.97 -2.45
CA ASN A 103 11.33 3.92 -3.60
C ASN A 103 10.12 3.01 -3.37
N ILE A 104 9.97 2.42 -2.18
CA ILE A 104 8.85 1.54 -1.83
C ILE A 104 7.82 2.32 -1.00
N PHE A 105 6.58 2.32 -1.46
CA PHE A 105 5.43 2.94 -0.82
C PHE A 105 4.42 1.84 -0.51
N LEU A 106 4.30 1.46 0.76
CA LEU A 106 3.28 0.51 1.20
C LEU A 106 1.95 1.23 1.37
N VAL A 107 0.96 0.85 0.58
CA VAL A 107 -0.39 1.42 0.63
C VAL A 107 -1.37 0.38 1.12
N SER A 108 -2.13 0.71 2.16
CA SER A 108 -3.14 -0.16 2.75
C SER A 108 -4.40 0.62 3.09
N LEU A 109 -5.55 -0.05 3.09
CA LEU A 109 -6.80 0.55 3.54
C LEU A 109 -6.89 0.56 5.06
N LEU A 110 -6.41 -0.51 5.71
CA LEU A 110 -6.46 -0.67 7.16
C LEU A 110 -5.20 -1.37 7.66
N MET A 111 -4.60 -0.81 8.70
CA MET A 111 -3.45 -1.42 9.36
C MET A 111 -3.70 -1.55 10.86
N ALA A 112 -3.10 -2.55 11.47
CA ALA A 112 -2.99 -2.58 12.93
C ALA A 112 -1.74 -1.81 13.37
N GLU A 113 -1.81 -1.20 14.55
CA GLU A 113 -0.71 -0.43 15.14
C GLU A 113 0.58 -1.27 15.23
N SER A 114 0.46 -2.53 15.67
CA SER A 114 1.58 -3.47 15.73
C SER A 114 2.23 -3.70 14.37
N GLY A 115 1.43 -3.83 13.30
CA GLY A 115 1.93 -4.00 11.93
C GLY A 115 2.68 -2.77 11.42
N VAL A 116 2.15 -1.57 11.68
CA VAL A 116 2.82 -0.30 11.34
C VAL A 116 4.18 -0.21 12.02
N HIS A 117 4.23 -0.46 13.35
CA HIS A 117 5.48 -0.39 14.11
C HIS A 117 6.51 -1.42 13.64
N THR A 118 6.07 -2.65 13.39
CA THR A 118 6.96 -3.73 12.94
C THR A 118 7.60 -3.39 11.60
N ILE A 119 6.81 -2.90 10.63
CA ILE A 119 7.32 -2.54 9.31
C ILE A 119 8.21 -1.31 9.38
N ALA A 120 7.80 -0.27 10.10
CA ALA A 120 8.59 0.96 10.24
C ALA A 120 9.94 0.73 10.94
N TYR A 121 9.99 -0.20 11.90
CA TYR A 121 11.23 -0.60 12.56
C TYR A 121 12.16 -1.38 11.62
N ALA A 122 11.62 -2.34 10.86
CA ALA A 122 12.41 -3.19 9.97
C ALA A 122 12.89 -2.46 8.70
N PHE A 123 12.08 -1.52 8.20
CA PHE A 123 12.31 -0.80 6.94
C PHE A 123 12.03 0.70 7.11
N PRO A 124 12.95 1.44 7.75
CA PRO A 124 12.71 2.84 8.15
C PRO A 124 12.59 3.83 6.98
N LYS A 125 12.99 3.44 5.75
CA LYS A 125 12.87 4.30 4.57
C LYS A 125 11.62 4.00 3.75
N VAL A 126 10.92 2.88 4.00
CA VAL A 126 9.63 2.58 3.36
C VAL A 126 8.59 3.58 3.82
N GLN A 127 7.87 4.16 2.87
CA GLN A 127 6.77 5.07 3.20
C GLN A 127 5.48 4.28 3.36
N ILE A 128 4.87 4.38 4.54
CA ILE A 128 3.59 3.72 4.85
C ILE A 128 2.46 4.72 4.67
N ILE A 129 1.47 4.36 3.86
CA ILE A 129 0.28 5.15 3.58
C ILE A 129 -0.94 4.29 3.87
N THR A 130 -1.76 4.71 4.82
CA THR A 130 -2.98 3.99 5.19
C THR A 130 -4.13 4.96 5.47
N THR A 131 -5.36 4.50 5.30
CA THR A 131 -6.55 5.30 5.60
C THR A 131 -6.95 5.22 7.06
N ALA A 132 -6.62 4.09 7.73
CA ALA A 132 -6.93 3.88 9.14
C ALA A 132 -5.88 3.00 9.81
N VAL A 133 -5.68 3.23 11.11
CA VAL A 133 -4.88 2.38 11.99
C VAL A 133 -5.74 1.98 13.18
N ASP A 134 -5.87 0.68 13.40
CA ASP A 134 -6.60 0.11 14.51
C ASP A 134 -5.65 -0.43 15.59
N PRO A 135 -6.04 -0.39 16.88
CA PRO A 135 -5.11 -0.65 18.00
C PRO A 135 -4.70 -2.10 18.15
N GLU A 136 -5.56 -3.06 17.77
CA GLU A 136 -5.39 -4.45 18.21
C GLU A 136 -5.43 -5.46 17.07
N VAL A 137 -4.78 -6.60 17.30
CA VAL A 137 -4.88 -7.82 16.49
C VAL A 137 -5.21 -8.98 17.42
N ASN A 138 -6.25 -9.76 17.08
CA ASN A 138 -6.61 -10.94 17.88
C ASN A 138 -5.74 -12.17 17.56
N ASP A 139 -5.93 -13.27 18.31
CA ASP A 139 -5.18 -14.52 18.14
C ASP A 139 -5.37 -15.18 16.75
N LYS A 140 -6.38 -14.76 15.99
CA LYS A 140 -6.65 -15.20 14.61
C LYS A 140 -6.08 -14.24 13.56
N PHE A 141 -5.24 -13.30 13.97
CA PHE A 141 -4.64 -12.26 13.13
C PHE A 141 -5.66 -11.31 12.47
N HIS A 142 -6.84 -11.14 13.07
CA HIS A 142 -7.80 -10.13 12.61
C HIS A 142 -7.52 -8.80 13.32
N VAL A 143 -7.52 -7.73 12.54
CA VAL A 143 -7.43 -6.35 13.04
C VAL A 143 -8.73 -6.01 13.77
N LEU A 144 -8.64 -5.39 14.94
CA LEU A 144 -9.77 -5.00 15.76
C LEU A 144 -9.75 -3.48 16.03
N PRO A 145 -10.90 -2.80 15.87
CA PRO A 145 -12.23 -3.28 15.48
C PRO A 145 -12.36 -3.77 14.05
N GLY A 146 -11.45 -3.43 13.15
CA GLY A 146 -11.32 -3.98 11.81
C GLY A 146 -12.49 -3.66 10.85
N ILE A 147 -12.48 -4.35 9.70
CA ILE A 147 -13.46 -4.10 8.62
C ILE A 147 -14.90 -4.44 9.01
N LEU A 148 -15.14 -5.34 9.96
CA LEU A 148 -16.50 -5.63 10.44
C LEU A 148 -17.13 -4.42 11.14
N SER A 149 -16.33 -3.54 11.72
CA SER A 149 -16.77 -2.23 12.22
C SER A 149 -16.80 -1.16 11.12
N PHE A 150 -16.23 -1.43 9.95
CA PHE A 150 -16.13 -0.48 8.84
C PHE A 150 -17.49 0.00 8.34
N TYR A 151 -18.54 -0.82 8.41
CA TYR A 151 -19.90 -0.37 8.13
C TYR A 151 -20.36 0.75 9.06
N LYS A 152 -19.86 0.79 10.29
CA LYS A 152 -20.14 1.87 11.25
C LYS A 152 -19.33 3.13 10.94
N TYR A 153 -18.10 2.96 10.43
CA TYR A 153 -17.20 4.05 10.05
C TYR A 153 -17.44 4.55 8.61
N LEU A 154 -17.93 3.70 7.71
CA LEU A 154 -18.27 4.12 6.33
C LEU A 154 -19.32 5.24 6.34
N HIS A 155 -20.25 5.19 7.28
CA HIS A 155 -21.26 6.26 7.46
C HIS A 155 -20.61 7.57 7.95
N LEU A 156 -19.58 7.50 8.78
CA LEU A 156 -18.82 8.65 9.28
C LEU A 156 -17.78 9.15 8.25
N SER A 157 -17.11 8.24 7.54
CA SER A 157 -16.12 8.60 6.52
C SER A 157 -16.75 9.20 5.26
N LEU A 158 -17.94 8.76 4.86
CA LEU A 158 -18.70 9.42 3.79
C LEU A 158 -19.11 10.84 4.15
N ILE A 159 -19.35 11.12 5.42
CA ILE A 159 -19.59 12.48 5.92
C ILE A 159 -18.30 13.31 5.92
N MET A 160 -17.16 12.70 6.26
CA MET A 160 -15.85 13.38 6.27
C MET A 160 -15.33 13.65 4.85
N ILE A 161 -15.46 12.69 3.92
CA ILE A 161 -15.04 12.87 2.52
C ILE A 161 -15.85 13.98 1.83
N LYS A 162 -17.13 14.16 2.18
CA LYS A 162 -17.93 15.31 1.70
C LYS A 162 -17.45 16.68 2.18
N HIS A 163 -16.65 16.72 3.26
CA HIS A 163 -16.12 17.98 3.81
C HIS A 163 -14.69 18.31 3.37
N TYR A 164 -13.95 17.37 2.76
CA TYR A 164 -12.55 17.56 2.34
C TYR A 164 -12.33 17.56 0.83
N THR A 165 -13.39 17.60 0.02
CA THR A 165 -13.27 17.62 -1.45
C THR A 165 -13.19 19.05 -2.01
N PHE A 166 -12.69 20.01 -1.25
CA PHE A 166 -12.35 21.36 -1.76
C PHE A 166 -11.21 21.96 -0.94
N ILE A 167 -9.99 21.65 -1.32
CA ILE A 167 -8.90 22.66 -1.36
C ILE A 167 -7.88 22.20 -2.43
#